data_357ac30655b9eaf96c8fc4fc4e9eba3a
#
_entry.id   357ac30655b9eaf96c8fc4fc4e9eba3a
#
_cell.length_a   1.000
_cell.length_b   1.000
_cell.length_c   1.000
_cell.angle_alpha   90.00
_cell.angle_beta   90.00
_cell.angle_gamma   90.00
#
_symmetry.space_group_name_H-M   'P 1'
#
loop_
_entity.id
_entity.type
_entity.pdbx_description
1 polymer ?
#
loop_
_entity_poly.entity_id
_entity_poly.type
_entity_poly.pdbx_seq_one_letter_code
_entity_poly.pdbx_strand_id
1 'polypeptide(L)'
;TENHFILYASSAYLVGQLYPDEVFAASGETGARKMETFRPRVMKWLELRYETGFSEWLTNVYYDEDIPGLVALIEFAEDEEIRQLAAMVLDVIFADMALNQYRGNFGSTHGRTYEDKMTGRSDNTGSTAALLFGLNEFSPGNMSSSSLALSTTYQLPRVIYDMAHDYDYDESENRQRMGIKLEEAGDRGLDVERFEDGMTFMTLEAYTHPLTIGLWVEMLDAYGWWDHDDYKLFADYKDVLYNPAVRQAFAVGAEKDITRNMRPEVNIYTYRTPSYMLSTAQDWRKGYGGDQQSIWQATLGMDAVVFTTHPAKLDWEGDTPRYWTGYGTMPRAVQVKNVVISIYDVDTGEMIYVPNQPLFTHAFLDKSQFDEAYKEGGWFFARYEDSYVALWTSDVDADWKVNDDPDHQDLGDHEIIANGEKTIWICELGSADDYEYFDAIKASIVGAPLTADSEALTVDYDSPSQGRLVMGW
;
A
#
# COMPACT_ATOMS: atom_id res chain seq x y z
N THR A 1 4.72 11.20 8.66
CA THR A 1 3.80 10.16 8.18
C THR A 1 2.41 10.34 8.75
N GLU A 2 1.44 9.66 8.17
CA GLU A 2 0.02 9.78 8.49
C GLU A 2 -0.29 9.30 9.91
N ASN A 3 0.20 8.14 10.28
CA ASN A 3 0.07 7.52 11.59
C ASN A 3 0.74 8.33 12.70
N HIS A 4 1.97 8.78 12.52
CA HIS A 4 2.66 9.61 13.52
C HIS A 4 1.89 10.91 13.81
N PHE A 5 1.27 11.50 12.78
CA PHE A 5 0.50 12.73 12.98
C PHE A 5 -0.64 12.53 13.98
N ILE A 6 -1.48 11.49 13.78
CA ILE A 6 -2.62 11.27 14.68
C ILE A 6 -2.16 10.81 16.06
N LEU A 7 -1.14 9.96 16.17
CA LEU A 7 -0.58 9.53 17.44
C LEU A 7 -0.11 10.71 18.29
N TYR A 8 0.68 11.64 17.68
CA TYR A 8 1.17 12.81 18.41
C TYR A 8 0.10 13.85 18.65
N ALA A 9 -0.79 14.11 17.67
CA ALA A 9 -1.83 15.13 17.80
C ALA A 9 -2.88 14.73 18.85
N SER A 10 -3.33 13.47 18.86
CA SER A 10 -4.26 12.96 19.86
C SER A 10 -3.64 12.97 21.26
N SER A 11 -2.39 12.53 21.40
CA SER A 11 -1.67 12.54 22.68
C SER A 11 -1.49 13.97 23.20
N ALA A 12 -1.08 14.92 22.37
CA ALA A 12 -0.90 16.31 22.78
C ALA A 12 -2.22 16.98 23.18
N TYR A 13 -3.31 16.68 22.44
CA TYR A 13 -4.65 17.17 22.77
C TYR A 13 -5.14 16.60 24.12
N LEU A 14 -5.11 15.29 24.30
CA LEU A 14 -5.61 14.62 25.52
C LEU A 14 -4.78 14.95 26.76
N VAL A 15 -3.45 15.02 26.65
CA VAL A 15 -2.59 15.44 27.75
C VAL A 15 -2.84 16.91 28.11
N GLY A 16 -3.09 17.77 27.11
CA GLY A 16 -3.49 19.17 27.33
C GLY A 16 -4.82 19.27 28.08
N GLN A 17 -5.79 18.43 27.72
CA GLN A 17 -7.09 18.33 28.41
C GLN A 17 -6.94 17.87 29.85
N LEU A 18 -6.10 16.86 30.11
CA LEU A 18 -5.90 16.28 31.45
C LEU A 18 -5.15 17.22 32.40
N TYR A 19 -4.23 18.06 31.87
CA TYR A 19 -3.38 18.98 32.64
C TYR A 19 -3.41 20.41 32.07
N PRO A 20 -4.57 21.11 32.06
CA PRO A 20 -4.75 22.37 31.33
C PRO A 20 -3.85 23.52 31.86
N ASP A 21 -3.58 23.54 33.14
CA ASP A 21 -2.80 24.60 33.81
C ASP A 21 -1.29 24.30 33.90
N GLU A 22 -0.88 23.07 33.61
CA GLU A 22 0.52 22.63 33.69
C GLU A 22 1.35 23.20 32.51
N VAL A 23 2.56 23.64 32.79
CA VAL A 23 3.53 24.06 31.77
C VAL A 23 4.42 22.90 31.39
N PHE A 24 4.37 22.47 30.13
CA PHE A 24 5.17 21.38 29.63
C PHE A 24 6.60 21.81 29.30
N ALA A 25 7.59 21.19 29.97
CA ALA A 25 8.98 21.62 29.90
C ALA A 25 9.57 21.61 28.46
N ALA A 26 9.14 20.66 27.61
CA ALA A 26 9.64 20.54 26.24
C ALA A 26 9.17 21.66 25.31
N SER A 27 7.96 22.20 25.51
CA SER A 27 7.39 23.25 24.66
C SER A 27 7.30 24.64 25.34
N GLY A 28 7.35 24.69 26.67
CA GLY A 28 7.08 25.91 27.45
C GLY A 28 5.61 26.34 27.41
N GLU A 29 4.70 25.53 26.84
CA GLU A 29 3.28 25.85 26.72
C GLU A 29 2.45 25.20 27.83
N THR A 30 1.32 25.83 28.18
CA THR A 30 0.32 25.22 29.07
C THR A 30 -0.48 24.15 28.34
N GLY A 31 -1.10 23.24 29.10
CA GLY A 31 -2.01 22.23 28.56
C GLY A 31 -3.17 22.83 27.77
N ALA A 32 -3.78 23.92 28.29
CA ALA A 32 -4.83 24.66 27.59
C ALA A 32 -4.36 25.16 26.21
N ARG A 33 -3.12 25.68 26.13
CA ARG A 33 -2.55 26.14 24.85
C ARG A 33 -2.32 24.96 23.88
N LYS A 34 -1.90 23.79 24.39
CA LYS A 34 -1.79 22.57 23.59
C LYS A 34 -3.14 22.15 23.01
N MET A 35 -4.19 22.14 23.81
CA MET A 35 -5.55 21.82 23.31
C MET A 35 -5.96 22.78 22.19
N GLU A 36 -5.77 24.09 22.39
CA GLU A 36 -6.09 25.11 21.38
C GLU A 36 -5.32 24.88 20.06
N THR A 37 -4.07 24.47 20.15
CA THR A 37 -3.21 24.20 18.99
C THR A 37 -3.56 22.89 18.30
N PHE A 38 -3.82 21.81 19.06
CA PHE A 38 -3.97 20.48 18.51
C PHE A 38 -5.40 20.10 18.16
N ARG A 39 -6.43 20.70 18.76
CA ARG A 39 -7.83 20.48 18.38
C ARG A 39 -8.06 20.62 16.86
N PRO A 40 -7.73 21.76 16.22
CA PRO A 40 -7.94 21.91 14.78
C PRO A 40 -7.12 20.93 13.94
N ARG A 41 -5.96 20.52 14.41
CA ARG A 41 -5.12 19.52 13.72
C ARG A 41 -5.75 18.12 13.77
N VAL A 42 -6.23 17.70 14.93
CA VAL A 42 -6.98 16.43 15.09
C VAL A 42 -8.22 16.45 14.22
N MET A 43 -9.03 17.51 14.30
CA MET A 43 -10.25 17.65 13.50
C MET A 43 -9.94 17.55 12.00
N LYS A 44 -8.96 18.31 11.50
CA LYS A 44 -8.60 18.31 10.08
C LYS A 44 -8.13 16.95 9.61
N TRP A 45 -7.33 16.22 10.42
CA TRP A 45 -6.91 14.85 10.09
C TRP A 45 -8.11 13.90 10.00
N LEU A 46 -9.01 13.95 11.00
CA LEU A 46 -10.20 13.12 11.05
C LEU A 46 -11.14 13.39 9.85
N GLU A 47 -11.42 14.66 9.55
CA GLU A 47 -12.24 15.07 8.41
C GLU A 47 -11.67 14.53 7.09
N LEU A 48 -10.36 14.70 6.86
CA LEU A 48 -9.71 14.23 5.65
C LEU A 48 -9.76 12.71 5.54
N ARG A 49 -9.51 11.97 6.63
CA ARG A 49 -9.58 10.49 6.59
C ARG A 49 -10.99 10.01 6.33
N TYR A 50 -11.98 10.66 6.92
CA TYR A 50 -13.38 10.32 6.68
C TYR A 50 -13.82 10.62 5.23
N GLU A 51 -13.41 11.77 4.68
CA GLU A 51 -13.83 12.19 3.34
C GLU A 51 -13.04 11.53 2.19
N THR A 52 -11.77 11.24 2.42
CA THR A 52 -10.85 10.82 1.34
C THR A 52 -10.16 9.49 1.58
N GLY A 53 -10.44 8.83 2.70
CA GLY A 53 -9.69 7.64 3.11
C GLY A 53 -8.23 7.96 3.45
N PHE A 54 -7.41 6.94 3.50
CA PHE A 54 -6.02 7.01 3.94
C PHE A 54 -5.08 7.15 2.74
N SER A 55 -4.05 7.99 2.87
CA SER A 55 -2.99 8.08 1.86
C SER A 55 -2.11 6.83 1.86
N GLU A 56 -1.88 6.25 3.03
CA GLU A 56 -1.29 4.92 3.18
C GLU A 56 -2.39 3.86 2.99
N TRP A 57 -3.02 3.84 1.80
CA TRP A 57 -4.21 3.04 1.52
C TRP A 57 -4.03 1.57 1.88
N LEU A 58 -5.02 1.01 2.55
CA LEU A 58 -5.11 -0.40 2.94
C LEU A 58 -3.82 -0.91 3.59
N THR A 59 -3.15 -0.10 4.42
CA THR A 59 -1.89 -0.49 5.04
C THR A 59 -2.08 -1.63 6.04
N ASN A 60 -1.42 -2.75 5.80
CA ASN A 60 -1.40 -3.89 6.70
C ASN A 60 -0.39 -3.74 7.86
N VAL A 61 0.25 -2.57 7.95
CA VAL A 61 1.22 -2.22 8.99
C VAL A 61 0.67 -1.10 9.87
N TYR A 62 0.33 0.04 9.28
CA TYR A 62 0.10 1.29 10.03
C TYR A 62 -1.34 1.54 10.45
N TYR A 63 -2.33 0.79 9.97
CA TYR A 63 -3.64 0.76 10.62
C TYR A 63 -3.52 0.30 12.08
N ASP A 64 -2.54 -0.57 12.39
CA ASP A 64 -2.24 -0.97 13.77
C ASP A 64 -1.78 0.22 14.65
N GLU A 65 -1.16 1.24 14.07
CA GLU A 65 -0.71 2.45 14.78
C GLU A 65 -1.77 3.57 14.78
N ASP A 66 -2.61 3.67 13.74
CA ASP A 66 -3.68 4.68 13.68
C ASP A 66 -4.78 4.41 14.71
N ILE A 67 -5.17 3.15 14.87
CA ILE A 67 -6.26 2.70 15.73
C ILE A 67 -6.10 3.12 17.19
N PRO A 68 -4.94 2.96 17.86
CA PRO A 68 -4.78 3.39 19.26
C PRO A 68 -5.03 4.87 19.50
N GLY A 69 -4.58 5.73 18.57
CA GLY A 69 -4.83 7.17 18.62
C GLY A 69 -6.33 7.49 18.54
N LEU A 70 -7.05 6.82 17.64
CA LEU A 70 -8.50 6.97 17.48
C LEU A 70 -9.26 6.44 18.69
N VAL A 71 -8.91 5.26 19.19
CA VAL A 71 -9.52 4.69 20.42
C VAL A 71 -9.32 5.61 21.60
N ALA A 72 -8.13 6.19 21.77
CA ALA A 72 -7.87 7.13 22.85
C ALA A 72 -8.74 8.40 22.77
N LEU A 73 -8.98 8.93 21.56
CA LEU A 73 -9.89 10.05 21.35
C LEU A 73 -11.33 9.68 21.68
N ILE A 74 -11.80 8.50 21.27
CA ILE A 74 -13.15 7.99 21.54
C ILE A 74 -13.39 7.84 23.04
N GLU A 75 -12.42 7.28 23.78
CA GLU A 75 -12.55 6.98 25.21
C GLU A 75 -12.39 8.22 26.10
N PHE A 76 -11.50 9.15 25.74
CA PHE A 76 -11.03 10.16 26.68
C PHE A 76 -11.26 11.60 26.26
N ALA A 77 -11.56 11.91 24.98
CA ALA A 77 -11.83 13.28 24.61
C ALA A 77 -13.15 13.78 25.24
N GLU A 78 -13.14 14.98 25.81
CA GLU A 78 -14.35 15.65 26.32
C GLU A 78 -15.16 16.27 25.19
N ASP A 79 -14.51 16.58 24.05
CA ASP A 79 -15.14 17.13 22.86
C ASP A 79 -15.91 16.02 22.10
N GLU A 80 -17.24 16.15 22.11
CA GLU A 80 -18.13 15.18 21.49
C GLU A 80 -17.93 15.06 19.96
N GLU A 81 -17.63 16.18 19.29
CA GLU A 81 -17.37 16.20 17.85
C GLU A 81 -16.14 15.37 17.49
N ILE A 82 -15.06 15.50 18.28
CA ILE A 82 -13.85 14.67 18.13
C ILE A 82 -14.18 13.19 18.34
N ARG A 83 -14.91 12.85 19.40
CA ARG A 83 -15.26 11.44 19.70
C ARG A 83 -16.07 10.80 18.58
N GLN A 84 -17.09 11.50 18.10
CA GLN A 84 -17.96 10.98 17.04
C GLN A 84 -17.19 10.80 15.72
N LEU A 85 -16.41 11.81 15.32
CA LEU A 85 -15.67 11.74 14.08
C LEU A 85 -14.54 10.69 14.14
N ALA A 86 -13.88 10.53 15.29
CA ALA A 86 -12.89 9.47 15.51
C ALA A 86 -13.53 8.07 15.39
N ALA A 87 -14.75 7.87 15.92
CA ALA A 87 -15.48 6.61 15.76
C ALA A 87 -15.85 6.36 14.30
N MET A 88 -16.29 7.38 13.56
CA MET A 88 -16.59 7.26 12.13
C MET A 88 -15.36 6.91 11.31
N VAL A 89 -14.20 7.49 11.61
CA VAL A 89 -12.93 7.14 10.94
C VAL A 89 -12.50 5.71 11.28
N LEU A 90 -12.72 5.27 12.50
CA LEU A 90 -12.44 3.90 12.91
C LEU A 90 -13.35 2.90 12.16
N ASP A 91 -14.63 3.24 11.96
CA ASP A 91 -15.54 2.45 11.12
C ASP A 91 -15.05 2.35 9.66
N VAL A 92 -14.45 3.43 9.11
CA VAL A 92 -13.84 3.40 7.77
C VAL A 92 -12.68 2.41 7.72
N ILE A 93 -11.75 2.44 8.68
CA ILE A 93 -10.64 1.47 8.75
C ILE A 93 -11.17 0.03 8.76
N PHE A 94 -12.15 -0.27 9.59
CA PHE A 94 -12.66 -1.64 9.71
C PHE A 94 -13.49 -2.07 8.49
N ALA A 95 -14.19 -1.13 7.84
CA ALA A 95 -14.84 -1.41 6.55
C ALA A 95 -13.80 -1.69 5.46
N ASP A 96 -12.70 -0.94 5.41
CA ASP A 96 -11.59 -1.18 4.50
C ASP A 96 -10.98 -2.58 4.71
N MET A 97 -10.72 -2.95 5.97
CA MET A 97 -10.23 -4.28 6.31
C MET A 97 -11.24 -5.37 5.91
N ALA A 98 -12.53 -5.18 6.19
CA ALA A 98 -13.56 -6.17 5.89
C ALA A 98 -13.74 -6.41 4.39
N LEU A 99 -13.67 -5.34 3.57
CA LEU A 99 -13.89 -5.40 2.13
C LEU A 99 -12.68 -5.88 1.33
N ASN A 100 -11.46 -5.72 1.88
CA ASN A 100 -10.21 -5.99 1.19
C ASN A 100 -9.38 -7.13 1.83
N GLN A 101 -10.01 -8.00 2.59
CA GLN A 101 -9.41 -9.20 3.14
C GLN A 101 -10.02 -10.47 2.51
N TYR A 102 -9.24 -11.55 2.48
CA TYR A 102 -9.68 -12.88 2.12
C TYR A 102 -9.47 -13.84 3.29
N ARG A 103 -10.56 -14.23 3.95
CA ARG A 103 -10.58 -15.17 5.09
C ARG A 103 -9.57 -14.81 6.20
N GLY A 104 -9.42 -13.52 6.49
CA GLY A 104 -8.51 -12.99 7.51
C GLY A 104 -7.13 -12.58 7.02
N ASN A 105 -6.78 -12.85 5.75
CA ASN A 105 -5.61 -12.28 5.12
C ASN A 105 -5.97 -10.92 4.51
N PHE A 106 -5.40 -9.83 5.03
CA PHE A 106 -5.52 -8.48 4.45
C PHE A 106 -4.57 -8.33 3.27
N GLY A 107 -4.65 -9.29 2.33
CA GLY A 107 -3.76 -9.46 1.17
C GLY A 107 -4.22 -8.66 -0.04
N SER A 108 -4.35 -7.34 0.10
CA SER A 108 -4.75 -6.41 -0.96
C SER A 108 -3.56 -5.66 -1.55
N THR A 109 -3.82 -4.69 -2.44
CA THR A 109 -2.86 -3.63 -2.75
C THR A 109 -2.64 -2.76 -1.51
N HIS A 110 -1.43 -2.27 -1.29
CA HIS A 110 -1.07 -1.47 -0.13
C HIS A 110 -0.32 -0.20 -0.53
N GLY A 111 -0.73 0.95 0.02
CA GLY A 111 0.04 2.19 -0.07
C GLY A 111 1.31 2.15 0.78
N ARG A 112 1.31 1.29 1.79
CA ARG A 112 2.47 1.08 2.64
C ARG A 112 2.48 -0.31 3.26
N THR A 113 3.56 -1.05 3.00
CA THR A 113 3.81 -2.38 3.56
C THR A 113 5.32 -2.62 3.67
N TYR A 114 5.73 -3.74 4.25
CA TYR A 114 7.13 -4.18 4.35
C TYR A 114 7.28 -5.62 3.87
N GLU A 115 8.53 -6.03 3.56
CA GLU A 115 8.83 -7.37 3.05
C GLU A 115 8.38 -8.48 3.98
N ASP A 116 8.55 -8.30 5.28
CA ASP A 116 8.14 -9.24 6.30
C ASP A 116 6.62 -9.23 6.57
N LYS A 117 5.84 -8.43 5.82
CA LYS A 117 4.39 -8.26 5.97
C LYS A 117 3.59 -8.63 4.71
N MET A 118 4.20 -9.35 3.78
CA MET A 118 3.58 -9.68 2.49
C MET A 118 2.59 -10.85 2.56
N THR A 119 2.54 -11.60 3.65
CA THR A 119 1.59 -12.70 3.86
C THR A 119 0.66 -12.42 5.04
N GLY A 120 -0.53 -13.03 5.07
CA GLY A 120 -1.54 -12.78 6.08
C GLY A 120 -1.16 -13.20 7.50
N ARG A 121 -0.17 -14.09 7.65
CA ARG A 121 0.35 -14.48 8.97
C ARG A 121 1.29 -13.45 9.58
N SER A 122 1.88 -12.61 8.74
CA SER A 122 2.91 -11.66 9.16
C SER A 122 2.41 -10.23 9.26
N ASP A 123 1.20 -9.92 8.79
CA ASP A 123 0.65 -8.57 8.85
C ASP A 123 0.35 -8.10 10.28
N ASN A 124 0.48 -6.80 10.55
CA ASN A 124 0.26 -6.25 11.88
C ASN A 124 -1.24 -6.13 12.23
N THR A 125 -2.13 -6.17 11.24
CA THR A 125 -3.58 -6.04 11.45
C THR A 125 -4.26 -7.37 11.77
N GLY A 126 -3.53 -8.50 11.67
CA GLY A 126 -4.06 -9.85 11.89
C GLY A 126 -4.72 -10.04 13.26
N SER A 127 -4.10 -9.56 14.35
CA SER A 127 -4.70 -9.63 15.68
C SER A 127 -5.97 -8.78 15.81
N THR A 128 -6.08 -7.69 15.09
CA THR A 128 -7.29 -6.86 15.03
C THR A 128 -8.40 -7.60 14.28
N ALA A 129 -8.08 -8.24 13.16
CA ALA A 129 -9.02 -9.10 12.44
C ALA A 129 -9.50 -10.27 13.31
N ALA A 130 -8.59 -10.89 14.09
CA ALA A 130 -8.93 -11.95 15.05
C ALA A 130 -9.88 -11.46 16.15
N LEU A 131 -9.63 -10.26 16.70
CA LEU A 131 -10.46 -9.68 17.75
C LEU A 131 -11.87 -9.30 17.26
N LEU A 132 -11.92 -8.58 16.13
CA LEU A 132 -13.16 -7.97 15.65
C LEU A 132 -14.00 -8.92 14.80
N PHE A 133 -13.37 -9.73 13.98
CA PHE A 133 -14.05 -10.59 13.02
C PHE A 133 -13.96 -12.08 13.36
N GLY A 134 -13.09 -12.50 14.28
CA GLY A 134 -12.80 -13.91 14.52
C GLY A 134 -12.05 -14.58 13.36
N LEU A 135 -11.37 -13.77 12.54
CA LEU A 135 -10.57 -14.19 11.39
C LEU A 135 -9.10 -13.94 11.68
N ASN A 136 -8.18 -14.77 11.11
CA ASN A 136 -6.75 -14.72 11.42
C ASN A 136 -6.43 -15.18 12.86
N GLU A 137 -5.21 -14.95 13.34
CA GLU A 137 -4.68 -15.39 14.64
C GLU A 137 -4.09 -14.21 15.43
N PHE A 138 -4.07 -14.33 16.77
CA PHE A 138 -3.40 -13.33 17.60
C PHE A 138 -1.88 -13.50 17.53
N SER A 139 -1.19 -12.41 17.29
CA SER A 139 0.27 -12.34 17.30
C SER A 139 0.79 -11.42 18.42
N PRO A 140 2.00 -11.63 18.95
CA PRO A 140 2.61 -10.70 19.89
C PRO A 140 2.91 -9.34 19.25
N GLY A 141 2.88 -8.26 20.05
CA GLY A 141 3.32 -6.93 19.63
C GLY A 141 2.29 -6.12 18.86
N ASN A 142 1.02 -6.52 18.87
CA ASN A 142 -0.06 -5.78 18.26
C ASN A 142 -0.62 -4.70 19.18
N MET A 143 -0.66 -3.45 18.76
CA MET A 143 -1.11 -2.31 19.56
C MET A 143 -2.62 -2.09 19.44
N SER A 144 -3.18 -2.22 18.26
CA SER A 144 -4.58 -1.91 17.97
C SER A 144 -5.54 -2.87 18.67
N SER A 145 -5.31 -4.19 18.57
CA SER A 145 -6.17 -5.17 19.25
C SER A 145 -6.17 -5.00 20.77
N SER A 146 -5.03 -4.62 21.35
CA SER A 146 -4.94 -4.36 22.81
C SER A 146 -5.73 -3.12 23.21
N SER A 147 -5.65 -2.02 22.46
CA SER A 147 -6.41 -0.79 22.72
C SER A 147 -7.91 -1.01 22.51
N LEU A 148 -8.30 -1.72 21.46
CA LEU A 148 -9.70 -2.07 21.20
C LEU A 148 -10.30 -2.98 22.28
N ALA A 149 -9.54 -3.98 22.75
CA ALA A 149 -9.99 -4.88 23.82
C ALA A 149 -10.19 -4.15 25.16
N LEU A 150 -9.52 -3.01 25.37
CA LEU A 150 -9.68 -2.15 26.54
C LEU A 150 -10.77 -1.06 26.34
N SER A 151 -11.22 -0.82 25.11
CA SER A 151 -12.26 0.16 24.83
C SER A 151 -13.59 -0.29 25.45
N THR A 152 -14.27 0.68 26.07
CA THR A 152 -15.60 0.48 26.67
C THR A 152 -16.70 1.23 25.91
N THR A 153 -16.32 2.10 25.01
CA THR A 153 -17.21 3.00 24.29
C THR A 153 -17.41 2.57 22.83
N TYR A 154 -16.33 2.19 22.14
CA TYR A 154 -16.43 1.78 20.73
C TYR A 154 -17.05 0.39 20.58
N GLN A 155 -17.97 0.26 19.64
CA GLN A 155 -18.57 -1.01 19.25
C GLN A 155 -18.56 -1.12 17.73
N LEU A 156 -17.98 -2.20 17.21
CA LEU A 156 -17.99 -2.49 15.78
C LEU A 156 -19.42 -2.56 15.22
N PRO A 157 -19.77 -1.76 14.19
CA PRO A 157 -21.06 -1.90 13.53
C PRO A 157 -21.27 -3.30 12.96
N ARG A 158 -22.45 -3.87 13.22
CA ARG A 158 -22.78 -5.23 12.77
C ARG A 158 -22.61 -5.43 11.26
N VAL A 159 -22.92 -4.41 10.47
CA VAL A 159 -22.76 -4.45 9.01
C VAL A 159 -21.31 -4.67 8.59
N ILE A 160 -20.33 -4.09 9.31
CA ILE A 160 -18.90 -4.27 9.00
C ILE A 160 -18.47 -5.70 9.33
N TYR A 161 -18.94 -6.24 10.45
CA TYR A 161 -18.75 -7.65 10.79
C TYR A 161 -19.30 -8.58 9.70
N ASP A 162 -20.52 -8.31 9.25
CA ASP A 162 -21.17 -9.10 8.20
C ASP A 162 -20.39 -9.02 6.86
N MET A 163 -19.87 -7.83 6.48
CA MET A 163 -19.02 -7.65 5.30
C MET A 163 -17.77 -8.52 5.34
N ALA A 164 -17.14 -8.69 6.52
CA ALA A 164 -15.95 -9.51 6.67
C ALA A 164 -16.22 -11.01 6.47
N HIS A 165 -17.47 -11.44 6.69
CA HIS A 165 -17.90 -12.85 6.60
C HIS A 165 -18.74 -13.16 5.37
N ASP A 166 -18.97 -12.16 4.50
CA ASP A 166 -19.85 -12.34 3.37
C ASP A 166 -19.12 -13.02 2.21
N TYR A 167 -19.27 -14.34 2.14
CA TYR A 167 -18.84 -15.22 1.08
C TYR A 167 -20.01 -16.00 0.48
N ASP A 168 -21.26 -15.53 0.72
CA ASP A 168 -22.47 -16.20 0.25
C ASP A 168 -22.78 -15.89 -1.22
N TYR A 169 -22.10 -14.94 -1.84
CA TYR A 169 -22.25 -14.66 -3.26
C TYR A 169 -21.11 -15.25 -4.09
N ASP A 170 -21.42 -15.52 -5.34
CA ASP A 170 -20.44 -16.05 -6.30
C ASP A 170 -19.25 -15.10 -6.52
N GLU A 171 -19.50 -13.79 -6.50
CA GLU A 171 -18.48 -12.76 -6.66
C GLU A 171 -18.86 -11.44 -5.98
N SER A 172 -17.85 -10.67 -5.57
CA SER A 172 -18.02 -9.28 -5.13
C SER A 172 -16.96 -8.38 -5.74
N GLU A 173 -17.36 -7.16 -6.10
CA GLU A 173 -16.48 -6.12 -6.62
C GLU A 173 -16.49 -4.91 -5.69
N ASN A 174 -15.32 -4.54 -5.18
CA ASN A 174 -15.15 -3.33 -4.38
C ASN A 174 -14.27 -2.34 -5.14
N ARG A 175 -14.75 -1.11 -5.29
CA ARG A 175 -14.02 -0.02 -5.94
C ARG A 175 -13.95 1.16 -4.99
N GLN A 176 -12.74 1.52 -4.62
CA GLN A 176 -12.48 2.60 -3.68
C GLN A 176 -11.55 3.63 -4.32
N ARG A 177 -11.74 4.88 -3.91
CA ARG A 177 -10.84 5.98 -4.21
C ARG A 177 -10.31 6.51 -2.89
N MET A 178 -8.99 6.50 -2.71
CA MET A 178 -8.34 6.97 -1.51
C MET A 178 -7.28 8.02 -1.82
N GLY A 179 -6.98 8.88 -0.83
CA GLY A 179 -5.99 9.93 -0.95
C GLY A 179 -6.50 11.17 -1.69
N ILE A 180 -5.59 12.11 -1.96
CA ILE A 180 -5.89 13.43 -2.52
C ILE A 180 -4.91 13.73 -3.65
N LYS A 181 -5.42 14.22 -4.78
CA LYS A 181 -4.58 14.88 -5.79
C LYS A 181 -4.15 16.24 -5.28
N LEU A 182 -2.85 16.55 -5.35
CA LEU A 182 -2.35 17.83 -4.86
C LEU A 182 -2.92 19.02 -5.63
N GLU A 183 -3.22 18.86 -6.91
CA GLU A 183 -3.85 19.87 -7.76
C GLU A 183 -5.28 20.19 -7.30
N GLU A 184 -5.93 19.27 -6.60
CA GLU A 184 -7.29 19.39 -6.07
C GLU A 184 -7.29 19.72 -4.55
N ALA A 185 -6.13 20.01 -3.94
CA ALA A 185 -6.00 20.28 -2.51
C ALA A 185 -6.89 21.45 -2.05
N GLY A 186 -7.05 22.46 -2.91
CA GLY A 186 -7.93 23.61 -2.66
C GLY A 186 -9.40 23.22 -2.44
N ASP A 187 -9.90 22.18 -3.10
CA ASP A 187 -11.27 21.68 -2.96
C ASP A 187 -11.50 21.05 -1.57
N ARG A 188 -10.41 20.71 -0.86
CA ARG A 188 -10.39 20.17 0.50
C ARG A 188 -10.01 21.24 1.55
N GLY A 189 -9.97 22.52 1.15
CA GLY A 189 -9.60 23.63 2.01
C GLY A 189 -8.12 23.65 2.40
N LEU A 190 -7.26 22.97 1.61
CA LEU A 190 -5.80 22.98 1.76
C LEU A 190 -5.17 23.93 0.75
N ASP A 191 -4.07 24.57 1.13
CA ASP A 191 -3.32 25.47 0.29
C ASP A 191 -1.84 25.05 0.29
N VAL A 192 -1.31 24.72 -0.89
CA VAL A 192 0.06 24.23 -1.09
C VAL A 192 1.13 25.27 -0.74
N GLU A 193 0.75 26.54 -0.56
CA GLU A 193 1.63 27.63 -0.15
C GLU A 193 1.43 28.05 1.31
N ARG A 194 0.39 27.52 1.99
CA ARG A 194 0.08 27.91 3.38
C ARG A 194 0.87 27.07 4.38
N PHE A 195 1.69 27.75 5.21
CA PHE A 195 2.58 27.09 6.19
C PHE A 195 1.83 26.14 7.15
N GLU A 196 0.64 26.54 7.60
CA GLU A 196 -0.19 25.76 8.52
C GLU A 196 -0.65 24.41 7.93
N ASP A 197 -0.74 24.31 6.60
CA ASP A 197 -1.11 23.06 5.90
C ASP A 197 0.09 22.16 5.60
N GLY A 198 1.30 22.66 5.78
CA GLY A 198 2.54 21.94 5.51
C GLY A 198 2.60 20.58 6.18
N MET A 199 2.19 20.50 7.46
CA MET A 199 2.13 19.21 8.17
C MET A 199 1.13 18.24 7.56
N THR A 200 0.02 18.71 6.98
CA THR A 200 -0.93 17.86 6.26
C THR A 200 -0.30 17.28 4.98
N PHE A 201 0.41 18.10 4.20
CA PHE A 201 1.14 17.60 3.02
C PHE A 201 2.27 16.64 3.39
N MET A 202 2.88 16.77 4.55
CA MET A 202 3.82 15.77 5.06
C MET A 202 3.15 14.44 5.40
N THR A 203 1.88 14.43 5.82
CA THR A 203 1.16 13.15 6.02
C THR A 203 0.93 12.38 4.71
N LEU A 204 0.88 13.10 3.58
CA LEU A 204 0.80 12.51 2.24
C LEU A 204 2.19 12.17 1.67
N GLU A 205 3.26 12.44 2.42
CA GLU A 205 4.65 12.40 1.99
C GLU A 205 4.92 13.20 0.69
N ALA A 206 4.18 14.30 0.51
CA ALA A 206 4.19 15.12 -0.69
C ALA A 206 5.21 16.29 -0.63
N TYR A 207 6.16 16.27 0.28
CA TYR A 207 7.06 17.38 0.56
C TYR A 207 8.02 17.72 -0.59
N THR A 208 8.40 16.76 -1.43
CA THR A 208 9.31 16.98 -2.58
C THR A 208 8.58 17.24 -3.91
N HIS A 209 7.25 17.22 -3.90
CA HIS A 209 6.46 17.44 -5.12
C HIS A 209 6.61 18.89 -5.64
N PRO A 210 6.59 19.13 -6.97
CA PRO A 210 6.73 20.48 -7.53
C PRO A 210 5.80 21.54 -6.96
N LEU A 211 4.61 21.18 -6.50
CA LEU A 211 3.66 22.13 -5.88
C LEU A 211 3.99 22.49 -4.43
N THR A 212 4.62 21.58 -3.67
CA THR A 212 4.80 21.70 -2.21
C THR A 212 6.24 21.89 -1.78
N ILE A 213 7.21 21.66 -2.65
CA ILE A 213 8.64 21.72 -2.32
C ILE A 213 9.06 23.11 -1.81
N GLY A 214 8.37 24.16 -2.23
CA GLY A 214 8.59 25.52 -1.70
C GLY A 214 8.23 25.62 -0.23
N LEU A 215 7.02 25.20 0.11
CA LEU A 215 6.50 25.13 1.47
C LEU A 215 7.39 24.26 2.37
N TRP A 216 7.86 23.12 1.82
CA TRP A 216 8.74 22.23 2.58
C TRP A 216 10.09 22.86 2.92
N VAL A 217 10.69 23.63 2.01
CA VAL A 217 11.93 24.40 2.31
C VAL A 217 11.69 25.40 3.45
N GLU A 218 10.55 26.08 3.47
CA GLU A 218 10.17 26.97 4.56
C GLU A 218 10.05 26.22 5.91
N MET A 219 9.50 25.00 5.89
CA MET A 219 9.40 24.15 7.08
C MET A 219 10.76 23.67 7.56
N LEU A 220 11.67 23.28 6.65
CA LEU A 220 13.05 22.89 6.98
C LEU A 220 13.78 24.03 7.71
N ASP A 221 13.58 25.29 7.26
CA ASP A 221 14.15 26.47 7.91
C ASP A 221 13.48 26.75 9.25
N ALA A 222 12.16 26.78 9.30
CA ALA A 222 11.39 27.16 10.49
C ALA A 222 11.60 26.19 11.66
N TYR A 223 11.73 24.91 11.37
CA TYR A 223 11.92 23.85 12.37
C TYR A 223 13.38 23.40 12.54
N GLY A 224 14.30 23.92 11.75
CA GLY A 224 15.72 23.54 11.80
C GLY A 224 16.00 22.09 11.40
N TRP A 225 15.23 21.54 10.45
CA TRP A 225 15.27 20.11 10.09
C TRP A 225 16.35 19.75 9.06
N TRP A 226 17.15 20.68 8.59
CA TRP A 226 18.19 20.41 7.61
C TRP A 226 19.21 19.34 8.04
N ASP A 227 19.46 19.21 9.35
CA ASP A 227 20.37 18.23 9.92
C ASP A 227 19.65 17.01 10.50
N HIS A 228 18.33 16.89 10.31
CA HIS A 228 17.56 15.74 10.76
C HIS A 228 17.88 14.52 9.91
N ASP A 229 17.96 13.34 10.51
CA ASP A 229 18.37 12.11 9.82
C ASP A 229 17.52 11.81 8.58
N ASP A 230 16.22 12.05 8.63
CA ASP A 230 15.30 11.83 7.50
C ASP A 230 15.49 12.84 6.35
N TYR A 231 16.06 14.01 6.63
CA TYR A 231 16.11 15.12 5.67
C TYR A 231 17.54 15.60 5.32
N LYS A 232 18.56 15.09 6.00
CA LYS A 232 19.95 15.52 5.80
C LYS A 232 20.46 15.35 4.36
N LEU A 233 19.88 14.41 3.60
CA LEU A 233 20.19 14.25 2.18
C LEU A 233 19.94 15.54 1.39
N PHE A 234 18.92 16.32 1.79
CA PHE A 234 18.55 17.57 1.12
C PHE A 234 19.48 18.74 1.47
N ALA A 235 20.28 18.62 2.53
CA ALA A 235 21.27 19.64 2.89
C ALA A 235 22.32 19.85 1.80
N ASP A 236 22.70 18.79 1.07
CA ASP A 236 23.62 18.84 -0.06
C ASP A 236 23.06 19.59 -1.27
N TYR A 237 21.74 19.71 -1.36
CA TYR A 237 21.03 20.41 -2.44
C TYR A 237 20.53 21.82 -2.02
N LYS A 238 20.99 22.34 -0.89
CA LYS A 238 20.50 23.59 -0.28
C LYS A 238 20.52 24.77 -1.24
N ASP A 239 21.61 24.95 -2.00
CA ASP A 239 21.76 26.04 -2.98
C ASP A 239 20.73 25.93 -4.12
N VAL A 240 20.40 24.71 -4.54
CA VAL A 240 19.35 24.43 -5.54
C VAL A 240 17.99 24.76 -4.96
N LEU A 241 17.72 24.33 -3.73
CA LEU A 241 16.43 24.45 -3.08
C LEU A 241 16.08 25.91 -2.67
N TYR A 242 17.06 26.74 -2.37
CA TYR A 242 16.81 28.16 -2.07
C TYR A 242 16.55 29.04 -3.29
N ASN A 243 16.91 28.59 -4.50
CA ASN A 243 16.58 29.34 -5.72
C ASN A 243 15.22 28.85 -6.29
N PRO A 244 14.14 29.64 -6.24
CA PRO A 244 12.81 29.15 -6.62
C PRO A 244 12.74 28.59 -8.06
N ALA A 245 13.41 29.23 -9.02
CA ALA A 245 13.39 28.77 -10.42
C ALA A 245 14.17 27.46 -10.61
N VAL A 246 15.34 27.35 -9.95
CA VAL A 246 16.18 26.13 -10.02
C VAL A 246 15.49 24.99 -9.26
N ARG A 247 14.94 25.27 -8.08
CA ARG A 247 14.15 24.33 -7.28
C ARG A 247 12.99 23.75 -8.07
N GLN A 248 12.21 24.60 -8.75
CA GLN A 248 11.08 24.15 -9.56
C GLN A 248 11.53 23.27 -10.73
N ALA A 249 12.58 23.68 -11.46
CA ALA A 249 13.13 22.89 -12.55
C ALA A 249 13.66 21.53 -12.07
N PHE A 250 14.33 21.51 -10.90
CA PHE A 250 14.80 20.29 -10.26
C PHE A 250 13.64 19.38 -9.87
N ALA A 251 12.64 19.92 -9.16
CA ALA A 251 11.48 19.14 -8.73
C ALA A 251 10.71 18.51 -9.89
N VAL A 252 10.50 19.26 -10.98
CA VAL A 252 9.85 18.74 -12.20
C VAL A 252 10.73 17.71 -12.91
N GLY A 253 12.03 17.98 -13.03
CA GLY A 253 12.96 17.09 -13.75
C GLY A 253 13.21 15.77 -13.06
N ALA A 254 13.19 15.74 -11.72
CA ALA A 254 13.45 14.56 -10.90
C ALA A 254 12.17 13.97 -10.26
N GLU A 255 10.99 14.46 -10.60
CA GLU A 255 9.72 14.14 -9.95
C GLU A 255 9.50 12.64 -9.77
N LYS A 256 9.75 11.85 -10.79
CA LYS A 256 9.53 10.39 -10.78
C LYS A 256 10.32 9.67 -9.68
N ASP A 257 11.50 10.20 -9.33
CA ASP A 257 12.37 9.62 -8.33
C ASP A 257 12.19 10.26 -6.94
N ILE A 258 12.19 11.59 -6.85
CA ILE A 258 12.16 12.28 -5.56
C ILE A 258 10.78 12.26 -4.87
N THR A 259 9.73 11.90 -5.58
CA THR A 259 8.37 11.76 -5.03
C THR A 259 7.95 10.31 -4.83
N ARG A 260 8.91 9.36 -4.78
CA ARG A 260 8.61 7.92 -4.65
C ARG A 260 7.80 7.56 -3.40
N ASN A 261 7.97 8.33 -2.32
CA ASN A 261 7.24 8.15 -1.07
C ASN A 261 5.81 8.73 -1.13
N MET A 262 5.58 9.69 -2.00
CA MET A 262 4.31 10.39 -2.09
C MET A 262 3.18 9.43 -2.46
N ARG A 263 2.06 9.57 -1.73
CA ARG A 263 0.84 8.78 -1.92
C ARG A 263 -0.33 9.70 -2.28
N PRO A 264 -0.40 10.15 -3.56
CA PRO A 264 -1.57 10.88 -4.06
C PRO A 264 -2.77 9.95 -4.20
N GLU A 265 -3.85 10.48 -4.76
CA GLU A 265 -5.04 9.67 -5.05
C GLU A 265 -4.72 8.34 -5.74
N VAL A 266 -5.38 7.29 -5.26
CA VAL A 266 -5.35 5.94 -5.81
C VAL A 266 -6.78 5.45 -6.09
N ASN A 267 -6.96 4.73 -7.20
CA ASN A 267 -8.17 4.00 -7.51
C ASN A 267 -7.92 2.51 -7.25
N ILE A 268 -8.55 1.97 -6.22
CA ILE A 268 -8.40 0.58 -5.80
C ILE A 268 -9.54 -0.23 -6.40
N TYR A 269 -9.21 -1.40 -6.91
CA TYR A 269 -10.17 -2.40 -7.34
C TYR A 269 -9.85 -3.74 -6.68
N THR A 270 -10.78 -4.25 -5.90
CA THR A 270 -10.70 -5.57 -5.27
C THR A 270 -11.86 -6.43 -5.76
N TYR A 271 -11.52 -7.57 -6.34
CA TYR A 271 -12.44 -8.62 -6.76
C TYR A 271 -12.27 -9.83 -5.86
N ARG A 272 -13.36 -10.31 -5.28
CA ARG A 272 -13.36 -11.42 -4.32
C ARG A 272 -14.43 -12.43 -4.69
N THR A 273 -14.06 -13.70 -4.59
CA THR A 273 -14.94 -14.87 -4.69
C THR A 273 -14.85 -15.70 -3.41
N PRO A 274 -15.67 -16.74 -3.22
CA PRO A 274 -15.48 -17.68 -2.12
C PRO A 274 -14.10 -18.38 -2.13
N SER A 275 -13.41 -18.43 -3.28
CA SER A 275 -12.17 -19.19 -3.47
C SER A 275 -10.91 -18.33 -3.50
N TYR A 276 -10.97 -17.05 -3.88
CA TYR A 276 -9.79 -16.17 -4.00
C TYR A 276 -10.15 -14.68 -3.96
N MET A 277 -9.12 -13.87 -3.85
CA MET A 277 -9.21 -12.41 -3.98
C MET A 277 -8.08 -11.89 -4.89
N LEU A 278 -8.40 -10.89 -5.73
CA LEU A 278 -7.41 -10.11 -6.49
C LEU A 278 -7.64 -8.63 -6.23
N SER A 279 -6.60 -7.90 -5.87
CA SER A 279 -6.68 -6.47 -5.55
C SER A 279 -5.57 -5.70 -6.25
N THR A 280 -5.90 -4.51 -6.79
CA THR A 280 -4.98 -3.70 -7.60
C THR A 280 -5.19 -2.21 -7.37
N ALA A 281 -4.10 -1.45 -7.26
CA ALA A 281 -4.06 0.00 -7.44
C ALA A 281 -4.04 0.30 -8.94
N GLN A 282 -5.22 0.61 -9.50
CA GLN A 282 -5.47 0.70 -10.94
C GLN A 282 -4.67 1.83 -11.60
N ASP A 283 -3.75 1.48 -12.52
CA ASP A 283 -2.91 2.39 -13.33
C ASP A 283 -2.21 3.49 -12.49
N TRP A 284 -1.80 3.13 -11.25
CA TRP A 284 -1.26 4.09 -10.30
C TRP A 284 0.21 4.39 -10.54
N ARG A 285 0.53 5.65 -10.85
CA ARG A 285 1.89 6.22 -10.96
C ARG A 285 2.89 5.38 -11.77
N LYS A 286 2.46 4.80 -12.89
CA LYS A 286 3.33 4.01 -13.78
C LYS A 286 4.60 4.78 -14.15
N GLY A 287 5.74 4.09 -14.11
CA GLY A 287 7.05 4.66 -14.46
C GLY A 287 7.66 5.57 -13.38
N TYR A 288 6.99 5.78 -12.25
CA TYR A 288 7.57 6.44 -11.09
C TYR A 288 8.31 5.43 -10.20
N GLY A 289 9.26 5.91 -9.40
CA GLY A 289 9.77 5.10 -8.29
C GLY A 289 8.72 4.91 -7.20
N GLY A 290 8.79 3.80 -6.48
CA GLY A 290 7.98 3.52 -5.29
C GLY A 290 8.85 3.23 -4.08
N ASP A 291 8.38 3.55 -2.88
CA ASP A 291 9.14 3.31 -1.64
C ASP A 291 8.66 2.05 -0.91
N GLN A 292 7.39 1.99 -0.55
CA GLN A 292 6.82 0.93 0.29
C GLN A 292 5.47 0.43 -0.23
N GLN A 293 5.12 0.73 -1.48
CA GLN A 293 3.84 0.33 -2.06
C GLN A 293 3.87 -1.12 -2.53
N SER A 294 2.69 -1.76 -2.54
CA SER A 294 2.40 -3.01 -3.25
C SER A 294 1.23 -2.75 -4.21
N ILE A 295 1.48 -2.87 -5.52
CA ILE A 295 0.52 -2.40 -6.54
C ILE A 295 -0.61 -3.39 -6.78
N TRP A 296 -0.35 -4.70 -6.73
CA TRP A 296 -1.38 -5.71 -6.84
C TRP A 296 -0.99 -6.99 -6.09
N GLN A 297 -2.00 -7.72 -5.64
CA GLN A 297 -1.83 -9.02 -5.01
C GLN A 297 -3.01 -9.93 -5.30
N ALA A 298 -2.71 -11.18 -5.66
CA ALA A 298 -3.63 -12.30 -5.67
C ALA A 298 -3.47 -13.07 -4.35
N THR A 299 -4.59 -13.38 -3.69
CA THR A 299 -4.62 -14.02 -2.38
C THR A 299 -5.55 -15.23 -2.42
N LEU A 300 -4.98 -16.42 -2.24
CA LEU A 300 -5.69 -17.69 -2.27
C LEU A 300 -5.76 -18.32 -0.86
N GLY A 301 -4.89 -17.90 0.05
CA GLY A 301 -4.79 -18.38 1.43
C GLY A 301 -4.01 -17.43 2.31
N MET A 302 -3.69 -17.85 3.54
CA MET A 302 -2.94 -17.01 4.47
C MET A 302 -1.52 -16.72 3.99
N ASP A 303 -0.85 -17.70 3.39
CA ASP A 303 0.50 -17.59 2.85
C ASP A 303 0.55 -17.88 1.33
N ALA A 304 -0.55 -18.39 0.74
CA ALA A 304 -0.68 -18.61 -0.68
C ALA A 304 -1.05 -17.32 -1.41
N VAL A 305 -0.03 -16.50 -1.70
CA VAL A 305 -0.14 -15.17 -2.33
C VAL A 305 0.74 -15.09 -3.56
N VAL A 306 0.34 -14.24 -4.52
CA VAL A 306 1.10 -13.97 -5.75
C VAL A 306 1.06 -12.48 -6.05
N PHE A 307 2.22 -11.90 -6.34
CA PHE A 307 2.36 -10.50 -6.78
C PHE A 307 3.63 -10.33 -7.61
N THR A 308 3.80 -9.21 -8.29
CA THR A 308 5.03 -8.88 -9.01
C THR A 308 5.58 -7.54 -8.57
N THR A 309 6.92 -7.40 -8.60
CA THR A 309 7.61 -6.14 -8.35
C THR A 309 8.75 -5.92 -9.34
N HIS A 310 9.29 -4.69 -9.35
CA HIS A 310 10.61 -4.38 -9.87
C HIS A 310 11.48 -3.99 -8.69
N PRO A 311 12.48 -4.80 -8.29
CA PRO A 311 13.25 -4.54 -7.08
C PRO A 311 14.04 -3.24 -7.21
N ALA A 312 14.02 -2.44 -6.17
CA ALA A 312 14.81 -1.22 -6.13
C ALA A 312 16.25 -1.46 -5.70
N LYS A 313 16.46 -2.49 -4.87
CA LYS A 313 17.77 -2.94 -4.38
C LYS A 313 17.87 -4.46 -4.48
N LEU A 314 19.10 -4.96 -4.60
CA LEU A 314 19.38 -6.40 -4.67
C LEU A 314 19.63 -7.03 -3.30
N ASP A 315 19.88 -6.22 -2.29
CA ASP A 315 20.07 -6.68 -0.93
C ASP A 315 18.73 -6.68 -0.16
N TRP A 316 18.59 -7.66 0.71
CA TRP A 316 17.43 -7.86 1.57
C TRP A 316 17.45 -6.98 2.82
N GLU A 317 18.59 -6.37 3.12
CA GLU A 317 18.79 -5.55 4.31
C GLU A 317 18.79 -4.06 3.97
N GLY A 318 18.42 -3.26 4.93
CA GLY A 318 18.51 -1.81 4.86
C GLY A 318 17.16 -1.09 4.76
N ASP A 319 17.23 0.20 4.41
CA ASP A 319 16.08 1.07 4.28
C ASP A 319 15.32 0.81 2.97
N THR A 320 14.01 1.11 2.98
CA THR A 320 13.16 1.06 1.79
C THR A 320 13.62 2.08 0.73
N PRO A 321 13.34 1.86 -0.56
CA PRO A 321 12.71 0.67 -1.16
C PRO A 321 13.62 -0.55 -1.16
N ARG A 322 13.04 -1.76 -1.06
CA ARG A 322 13.78 -3.02 -0.89
C ARG A 322 13.64 -3.94 -2.10
N TYR A 323 13.88 -5.23 -1.86
CA TYR A 323 13.80 -6.28 -2.89
C TYR A 323 12.35 -6.62 -3.25
N TRP A 324 11.49 -6.86 -2.26
CA TRP A 324 10.09 -7.23 -2.45
C TRP A 324 9.09 -6.10 -2.20
N THR A 325 9.48 -5.05 -1.53
CA THR A 325 8.60 -3.94 -1.15
C THR A 325 9.11 -2.62 -1.70
N GLY A 326 8.21 -1.85 -2.28
CA GLY A 326 8.55 -0.70 -3.07
C GLY A 326 9.00 -1.10 -4.48
N TYR A 327 9.39 -0.12 -5.26
CA TYR A 327 9.71 -0.30 -6.67
C TYR A 327 10.88 0.58 -7.09
N GLY A 328 11.83 0.03 -7.82
CA GLY A 328 12.73 0.83 -8.64
C GLY A 328 11.91 1.67 -9.62
N THR A 329 11.05 1.00 -10.40
CA THR A 329 10.07 1.60 -11.31
C THR A 329 8.72 0.89 -11.17
N MET A 330 7.65 1.63 -10.91
CA MET A 330 6.29 1.07 -10.78
C MET A 330 5.71 0.66 -12.12
N PRO A 331 4.94 -0.45 -12.16
CA PRO A 331 4.28 -0.91 -13.38
C PRO A 331 3.09 -0.03 -13.76
N ARG A 332 2.65 -0.18 -14.99
CA ARG A 332 1.26 -0.01 -15.35
C ARG A 332 0.53 -1.30 -15.02
N ALA A 333 -0.34 -1.32 -14.00
CA ALA A 333 -1.13 -2.48 -13.62
C ALA A 333 -2.62 -2.18 -13.74
N VAL A 334 -3.36 -3.04 -14.44
CA VAL A 334 -4.81 -2.91 -14.63
C VAL A 334 -5.47 -4.26 -14.45
N GLN A 335 -6.53 -4.28 -13.66
CA GLN A 335 -7.31 -5.47 -13.33
C GLN A 335 -8.71 -5.41 -13.94
N VAL A 336 -9.17 -6.55 -14.42
CA VAL A 336 -10.58 -6.83 -14.80
C VAL A 336 -10.99 -8.10 -14.08
N LYS A 337 -11.82 -7.99 -13.04
CA LYS A 337 -12.23 -9.10 -12.17
C LYS A 337 -11.02 -9.94 -11.69
N ASN A 338 -10.94 -11.18 -12.12
CA ASN A 338 -9.92 -12.16 -11.75
C ASN A 338 -8.64 -12.11 -12.61
N VAL A 339 -8.49 -11.12 -13.48
CA VAL A 339 -7.31 -10.98 -14.35
C VAL A 339 -6.63 -9.64 -14.10
N VAL A 340 -5.32 -9.65 -13.84
CA VAL A 340 -4.48 -8.46 -13.81
C VAL A 340 -3.37 -8.57 -14.86
N ILE A 341 -3.14 -7.46 -15.56
CA ILE A 341 -2.02 -7.29 -16.49
C ILE A 341 -1.13 -6.18 -15.94
N SER A 342 0.18 -6.45 -15.84
CA SER A 342 1.19 -5.52 -15.37
C SER A 342 2.29 -5.37 -16.42
N ILE A 343 2.49 -4.14 -16.89
CA ILE A 343 3.54 -3.79 -17.85
C ILE A 343 4.60 -2.98 -17.10
N TYR A 344 5.86 -3.34 -17.27
CA TYR A 344 7.02 -2.65 -16.72
C TYR A 344 7.86 -2.03 -17.84
N ASP A 345 8.23 -0.78 -17.67
CA ASP A 345 9.20 -0.04 -18.48
C ASP A 345 10.21 0.58 -17.51
N VAL A 346 11.27 -0.20 -17.22
CA VAL A 346 12.26 0.16 -16.21
C VAL A 346 13.01 1.42 -16.63
N ASP A 347 12.95 2.45 -15.80
CA ASP A 347 13.69 3.69 -16.06
C ASP A 347 15.19 3.47 -15.79
N THR A 348 15.98 3.43 -16.86
CA THR A 348 17.45 3.26 -16.79
C THR A 348 18.20 4.58 -16.67
N GLY A 349 17.49 5.69 -16.47
CA GLY A 349 18.08 7.00 -16.24
C GLY A 349 18.80 7.12 -14.89
N GLU A 350 19.60 8.17 -14.74
CA GLU A 350 20.22 8.49 -13.46
C GLU A 350 19.15 8.92 -12.44
N MET A 351 19.07 8.18 -11.34
CA MET A 351 18.16 8.47 -10.22
C MET A 351 18.97 8.79 -8.97
N ILE A 352 18.39 9.58 -8.08
CA ILE A 352 19.01 10.01 -6.81
C ILE A 352 18.91 8.88 -5.77
N TYR A 353 17.72 8.29 -5.63
CA TYR A 353 17.44 7.27 -4.62
C TYR A 353 17.81 5.85 -5.04
N VAL A 354 17.68 5.54 -6.33
CA VAL A 354 17.97 4.21 -6.89
C VAL A 354 18.85 4.36 -8.13
N PRO A 355 20.16 4.65 -7.95
CA PRO A 355 21.02 5.02 -9.08
C PRO A 355 21.34 3.86 -10.04
N ASN A 356 21.21 2.62 -9.60
CA ASN A 356 21.51 1.43 -10.40
C ASN A 356 20.33 0.44 -10.31
N GLN A 357 19.32 0.65 -11.12
CA GLN A 357 18.16 -0.22 -11.11
C GLN A 357 18.50 -1.60 -11.70
N PRO A 358 18.03 -2.69 -11.08
CA PRO A 358 18.13 -4.04 -11.65
C PRO A 358 17.36 -4.11 -12.97
N LEU A 359 17.91 -4.84 -13.96
CA LEU A 359 17.26 -4.99 -15.28
C LEU A 359 16.47 -6.30 -15.33
N PHE A 360 15.58 -6.48 -14.38
CA PHE A 360 14.61 -7.57 -14.32
C PHE A 360 13.42 -7.18 -13.46
N THR A 361 12.30 -7.85 -13.67
CA THR A 361 11.16 -7.84 -12.75
C THR A 361 10.97 -9.25 -12.21
N HIS A 362 10.32 -9.37 -11.07
CA HIS A 362 10.12 -10.68 -10.47
C HIS A 362 8.72 -10.86 -9.90
N ALA A 363 8.31 -12.12 -9.78
CA ALA A 363 7.07 -12.52 -9.14
C ALA A 363 7.37 -13.32 -7.88
N PHE A 364 6.59 -13.07 -6.82
CA PHE A 364 6.50 -13.93 -5.67
C PHE A 364 5.43 -14.99 -5.93
N LEU A 365 5.82 -16.25 -5.94
CA LEU A 365 4.96 -17.42 -5.99
C LEU A 365 5.69 -18.57 -5.29
N ASP A 366 5.49 -18.72 -4.00
CA ASP A 366 6.17 -19.73 -3.18
C ASP A 366 5.51 -21.11 -3.37
N LYS A 367 6.20 -22.01 -4.08
CA LYS A 367 5.70 -23.37 -4.33
C LYS A 367 5.32 -24.10 -3.05
N SER A 368 5.99 -23.85 -1.94
CA SER A 368 5.76 -24.54 -0.67
C SER A 368 4.40 -24.22 -0.05
N GLN A 369 3.79 -23.11 -0.45
CA GLN A 369 2.50 -22.64 0.04
C GLN A 369 1.31 -23.14 -0.79
N PHE A 370 1.58 -23.90 -1.87
CA PHE A 370 0.58 -24.44 -2.76
C PHE A 370 0.60 -25.98 -2.75
N ASP A 371 -0.55 -26.60 -3.00
CA ASP A 371 -0.66 -28.05 -3.12
C ASP A 371 0.09 -28.57 -4.35
N GLU A 372 0.07 -27.77 -5.42
CA GLU A 372 0.76 -28.03 -6.68
C GLU A 372 1.23 -26.72 -7.30
N ALA A 373 2.47 -26.69 -7.82
CA ALA A 373 2.99 -25.56 -8.59
C ALA A 373 4.02 -26.02 -9.63
N TYR A 374 3.82 -25.65 -10.90
CA TYR A 374 4.70 -26.01 -12.02
C TYR A 374 4.53 -25.10 -13.22
N LYS A 375 5.45 -25.18 -14.20
CA LYS A 375 5.41 -24.45 -15.47
C LYS A 375 4.92 -25.37 -16.60
N GLU A 376 3.94 -24.90 -17.38
CA GLU A 376 3.41 -25.58 -18.54
C GLU A 376 2.97 -24.58 -19.61
N GLY A 377 3.34 -24.80 -20.88
CA GLY A 377 2.93 -23.95 -21.99
C GLY A 377 3.37 -22.49 -21.89
N GLY A 378 4.44 -22.19 -21.15
CA GLY A 378 4.91 -20.82 -20.88
C GLY A 378 4.24 -20.12 -19.70
N TRP A 379 3.27 -20.75 -19.08
CA TRP A 379 2.58 -20.28 -17.88
C TRP A 379 3.08 -20.99 -16.63
N PHE A 380 3.05 -20.31 -15.50
CA PHE A 380 3.24 -20.85 -14.16
C PHE A 380 1.88 -21.07 -13.53
N PHE A 381 1.58 -22.31 -13.18
CA PHE A 381 0.32 -22.71 -12.57
C PHE A 381 0.53 -23.12 -11.13
N ALA A 382 -0.36 -22.70 -10.24
CA ALA A 382 -0.40 -23.20 -8.88
C ALA A 382 -1.84 -23.40 -8.41
N ARG A 383 -2.03 -24.38 -7.52
CA ARG A 383 -3.31 -24.72 -6.89
C ARG A 383 -3.17 -24.67 -5.38
N TYR A 384 -4.12 -24.01 -4.75
CA TYR A 384 -4.32 -24.02 -3.31
C TYR A 384 -5.77 -24.41 -3.02
N GLU A 385 -5.98 -25.61 -2.48
CA GLU A 385 -7.31 -26.19 -2.30
C GLU A 385 -8.10 -26.18 -3.63
N ASP A 386 -9.26 -25.49 -3.65
CA ASP A 386 -10.12 -25.32 -4.82
C ASP A 386 -9.83 -24.04 -5.63
N SER A 387 -8.75 -23.33 -5.29
CA SER A 387 -8.36 -22.06 -5.91
C SER A 387 -7.16 -22.26 -6.84
N TYR A 388 -7.18 -21.58 -7.97
CA TYR A 388 -6.20 -21.74 -9.04
C TYR A 388 -5.59 -20.41 -9.43
N VAL A 389 -4.29 -20.40 -9.72
CA VAL A 389 -3.59 -19.26 -10.30
C VAL A 389 -2.81 -19.68 -11.54
N ALA A 390 -2.90 -18.86 -12.56
CA ALA A 390 -2.05 -18.90 -13.75
C ALA A 390 -1.30 -17.57 -13.85
N LEU A 391 0.03 -17.63 -13.90
CA LEU A 391 0.91 -16.48 -14.03
C LEU A 391 1.75 -16.65 -15.29
N TRP A 392 1.84 -15.59 -16.10
CA TRP A 392 2.63 -15.56 -17.32
C TRP A 392 3.52 -14.33 -17.38
N THR A 393 4.67 -14.47 -18.03
CA THR A 393 5.55 -13.34 -18.33
C THR A 393 6.06 -13.38 -19.76
N SER A 394 6.40 -12.21 -20.29
CA SER A 394 6.97 -12.05 -21.63
C SER A 394 8.39 -12.60 -21.78
N ASP A 395 9.09 -12.87 -20.69
CA ASP A 395 10.38 -13.58 -20.71
C ASP A 395 10.13 -15.09 -20.83
N VAL A 396 10.39 -15.64 -21.99
CA VAL A 396 10.18 -17.09 -22.28
C VAL A 396 11.10 -18.00 -21.48
N ASP A 397 12.26 -17.48 -21.07
CA ASP A 397 13.27 -18.18 -20.30
C ASP A 397 13.06 -18.09 -18.80
N ALA A 398 12.09 -17.29 -18.34
CA ALA A 398 11.75 -17.18 -16.93
C ALA A 398 11.43 -18.53 -16.31
N ASP A 399 11.96 -18.78 -15.13
CA ASP A 399 11.65 -19.97 -14.32
C ASP A 399 11.82 -19.62 -12.83
N TRP A 400 11.37 -20.53 -11.94
CA TRP A 400 11.65 -20.38 -10.53
C TRP A 400 13.15 -20.36 -10.28
N LYS A 401 13.57 -19.37 -9.53
CA LYS A 401 14.94 -19.27 -9.06
C LYS A 401 15.15 -20.32 -7.97
N VAL A 402 16.10 -21.20 -8.17
CA VAL A 402 16.56 -22.10 -7.12
C VAL A 402 17.36 -21.27 -6.12
N ASN A 403 16.88 -21.21 -4.87
CA ASN A 403 17.61 -20.54 -3.82
C ASN A 403 18.76 -21.43 -3.33
N ASP A 404 19.98 -21.08 -3.70
CA ASP A 404 21.22 -21.73 -3.28
C ASP A 404 21.98 -20.94 -2.20
N ASP A 405 21.39 -19.85 -1.67
CA ASP A 405 21.93 -19.06 -0.60
C ASP A 405 21.85 -19.82 0.73
N PRO A 406 22.98 -20.19 1.36
CA PRO A 406 22.99 -20.93 2.60
C PRO A 406 22.44 -20.15 3.80
N ASP A 407 22.43 -18.81 3.73
CA ASP A 407 21.96 -17.94 4.80
C ASP A 407 20.45 -17.66 4.72
N HIS A 408 19.82 -17.99 3.56
CA HIS A 408 18.40 -17.77 3.29
C HIS A 408 17.70 -19.04 2.77
N GLN A 409 18.06 -20.21 3.28
CA GLN A 409 17.52 -21.52 2.83
C GLN A 409 16.01 -21.69 3.10
N ASP A 410 15.43 -20.90 3.98
CA ASP A 410 14.03 -20.83 4.30
C ASP A 410 13.19 -20.12 3.21
N LEU A 411 13.84 -19.46 2.26
CA LEU A 411 13.19 -18.76 1.15
C LEU A 411 12.97 -19.64 -0.10
N GLY A 412 12.89 -20.91 -0.01
CA GLY A 412 12.53 -21.90 -1.04
C GLY A 412 12.42 -21.44 -2.51
N ASP A 413 11.76 -22.22 -3.34
CA ASP A 413 11.44 -21.88 -4.73
C ASP A 413 10.24 -20.92 -4.78
N HIS A 414 10.43 -19.67 -4.34
CA HIS A 414 9.36 -18.68 -4.21
C HIS A 414 9.44 -17.54 -5.24
N GLU A 415 10.56 -17.41 -5.97
CA GLU A 415 10.83 -16.30 -6.88
C GLU A 415 10.88 -16.76 -8.35
N ILE A 416 10.18 -16.03 -9.22
CA ILE A 416 10.28 -16.15 -10.67
C ILE A 416 10.85 -14.86 -11.21
N ILE A 417 11.97 -14.93 -11.95
CA ILE A 417 12.64 -13.77 -12.53
C ILE A 417 12.32 -13.67 -14.01
N ALA A 418 11.94 -12.46 -14.46
CA ALA A 418 11.82 -12.09 -15.86
C ALA A 418 12.87 -11.01 -16.18
N ASN A 419 13.84 -11.34 -17.01
CA ASN A 419 14.94 -10.46 -17.37
C ASN A 419 14.54 -9.43 -18.44
N GLY A 420 15.15 -8.26 -18.38
CA GLY A 420 14.98 -7.17 -19.31
C GLY A 420 14.45 -5.88 -18.68
N GLU A 421 14.64 -4.79 -19.39
CA GLU A 421 14.14 -3.46 -19.02
C GLU A 421 12.61 -3.36 -19.19
N LYS A 422 12.06 -4.16 -20.13
CA LYS A 422 10.66 -4.15 -20.52
C LYS A 422 10.07 -5.54 -20.35
N THR A 423 9.18 -5.69 -19.41
CA THR A 423 8.53 -6.98 -19.10
C THR A 423 7.02 -6.83 -18.96
N ILE A 424 6.30 -7.88 -19.30
CA ILE A 424 4.85 -7.96 -19.17
C ILE A 424 4.52 -9.18 -18.32
N TRP A 425 3.61 -8.99 -17.37
CA TRP A 425 3.07 -10.06 -16.53
C TRP A 425 1.55 -10.12 -16.66
N ILE A 426 1.00 -11.31 -16.69
CA ILE A 426 -0.44 -11.58 -16.64
C ILE A 426 -0.69 -12.57 -15.51
N CYS A 427 -1.62 -12.27 -14.63
CA CYS A 427 -2.12 -13.21 -13.63
C CYS A 427 -3.62 -13.39 -13.83
N GLU A 428 -4.07 -14.62 -14.01
CA GLU A 428 -5.48 -14.99 -14.08
C GLU A 428 -5.79 -16.02 -12.99
N LEU A 429 -6.82 -15.75 -12.19
CA LEU A 429 -7.30 -16.63 -11.13
C LEU A 429 -8.53 -17.42 -11.61
N GLY A 430 -8.77 -18.54 -10.97
CA GLY A 430 -9.94 -19.37 -11.17
C GLY A 430 -10.18 -20.28 -9.97
N SER A 431 -11.23 -21.07 -10.05
CA SER A 431 -11.59 -22.00 -8.99
C SER A 431 -12.17 -23.31 -9.56
N ALA A 432 -12.37 -24.29 -8.69
CA ALA A 432 -13.07 -25.52 -9.03
C ALA A 432 -14.54 -25.26 -9.43
N ASP A 433 -15.16 -24.19 -8.96
CA ASP A 433 -16.50 -23.78 -9.36
C ASP A 433 -16.54 -23.29 -10.82
N ASP A 434 -15.45 -22.64 -11.29
CA ASP A 434 -15.35 -22.11 -12.65
C ASP A 434 -14.94 -23.19 -13.66
N TYR A 435 -14.04 -24.10 -13.28
CA TYR A 435 -13.34 -25.01 -14.19
C TYR A 435 -13.45 -26.50 -13.85
N GLU A 436 -14.27 -26.88 -12.88
CA GLU A 436 -14.48 -28.25 -12.40
C GLU A 436 -13.21 -28.93 -11.83
N TYR A 437 -12.03 -28.74 -12.48
CA TYR A 437 -10.75 -29.28 -12.01
C TYR A 437 -9.55 -28.47 -12.57
N PHE A 438 -8.39 -28.59 -11.93
CA PHE A 438 -7.20 -27.79 -12.23
C PHE A 438 -6.67 -27.95 -13.66
N ASP A 439 -6.70 -29.17 -14.23
CA ASP A 439 -6.26 -29.37 -15.62
C ASP A 439 -7.17 -28.67 -16.64
N ALA A 440 -8.42 -28.38 -16.30
CA ALA A 440 -9.34 -27.70 -17.21
C ALA A 440 -8.98 -26.20 -17.36
N ILE A 441 -8.66 -25.49 -16.25
CA ILE A 441 -8.18 -24.10 -16.35
C ILE A 441 -6.86 -24.05 -17.12
N LYS A 442 -5.92 -24.96 -16.86
CA LYS A 442 -4.65 -25.01 -17.59
C LYS A 442 -4.85 -25.17 -19.09
N ALA A 443 -5.67 -26.13 -19.50
CA ALA A 443 -5.96 -26.37 -20.91
C ALA A 443 -6.61 -25.12 -21.57
N SER A 444 -7.51 -24.45 -20.88
CA SER A 444 -8.16 -23.22 -21.35
C SER A 444 -7.16 -22.08 -21.53
N ILE A 445 -6.29 -21.85 -20.55
CA ILE A 445 -5.32 -20.74 -20.56
C ILE A 445 -4.19 -21.00 -21.56
N VAL A 446 -3.61 -22.21 -21.60
CA VAL A 446 -2.57 -22.55 -22.59
C VAL A 446 -3.10 -22.48 -24.02
N GLY A 447 -4.37 -22.81 -24.22
CA GLY A 447 -5.04 -22.71 -25.52
C GLY A 447 -5.51 -21.32 -25.93
N ALA A 448 -5.48 -20.35 -25.02
CA ALA A 448 -5.98 -19.00 -25.25
C ALA A 448 -5.04 -18.18 -26.17
N PRO A 449 -5.58 -17.41 -27.13
CA PRO A 449 -4.76 -16.50 -27.93
C PRO A 449 -4.10 -15.44 -27.06
N LEU A 450 -2.77 -15.34 -27.15
CA LEU A 450 -1.96 -14.32 -26.49
C LEU A 450 -0.92 -13.78 -27.45
N THR A 451 -0.90 -12.46 -27.62
CA THR A 451 0.15 -11.74 -28.34
C THR A 451 0.67 -10.65 -27.43
N ALA A 452 1.97 -10.66 -27.16
CA ALA A 452 2.64 -9.64 -26.37
C ALA A 452 3.91 -9.17 -27.08
N ASP A 453 4.15 -7.88 -27.02
CA ASP A 453 5.35 -7.23 -27.57
C ASP A 453 5.96 -6.37 -26.45
N SER A 454 7.05 -6.87 -25.86
CA SER A 454 7.75 -6.17 -24.78
C SER A 454 8.39 -4.88 -25.26
N GLU A 455 8.88 -4.81 -26.51
CA GLU A 455 9.48 -3.59 -27.03
C GLU A 455 8.45 -2.49 -27.28
N ALA A 456 7.27 -2.87 -27.80
CA ALA A 456 6.15 -1.97 -27.99
C ALA A 456 5.32 -1.76 -26.70
N LEU A 457 5.60 -2.51 -25.64
CA LEU A 457 4.86 -2.51 -24.36
C LEU A 457 3.35 -2.71 -24.59
N THR A 458 2.99 -3.72 -25.38
CA THR A 458 1.59 -4.02 -25.71
C THR A 458 1.27 -5.50 -25.48
N VAL A 459 0.02 -5.75 -25.09
CA VAL A 459 -0.52 -7.10 -24.91
C VAL A 459 -1.95 -7.18 -25.42
N ASP A 460 -2.28 -8.27 -26.09
CA ASP A 460 -3.62 -8.66 -26.55
C ASP A 460 -3.84 -10.09 -26.12
N TYR A 461 -4.65 -10.28 -25.08
CA TYR A 461 -4.91 -11.56 -24.44
C TYR A 461 -6.41 -11.88 -24.48
N ASP A 462 -6.76 -12.99 -25.08
CA ASP A 462 -8.13 -13.50 -25.08
C ASP A 462 -8.33 -14.41 -23.87
N SER A 463 -8.58 -13.78 -22.72
CA SER A 463 -8.74 -14.47 -21.43
C SER A 463 -9.94 -15.43 -21.50
N PRO A 464 -9.77 -16.69 -21.09
CA PRO A 464 -10.89 -17.65 -21.04
C PRO A 464 -12.05 -17.19 -20.15
N SER A 465 -11.77 -16.45 -19.09
CA SER A 465 -12.78 -15.98 -18.14
C SER A 465 -13.35 -14.60 -18.48
N GLN A 466 -12.54 -13.69 -19.06
CA GLN A 466 -12.93 -12.29 -19.25
C GLN A 466 -13.03 -11.85 -20.73
N GLY A 467 -12.70 -12.76 -21.68
CA GLY A 467 -12.65 -12.42 -23.09
C GLY A 467 -11.43 -11.56 -23.43
N ARG A 468 -11.49 -10.87 -24.57
CA ARG A 468 -10.33 -10.15 -25.11
C ARG A 468 -9.96 -8.92 -24.30
N LEU A 469 -8.76 -8.93 -23.73
CA LEU A 469 -8.12 -7.81 -23.01
C LEU A 469 -6.97 -7.25 -23.81
N VAL A 470 -6.99 -5.94 -24.07
CA VAL A 470 -5.93 -5.23 -24.79
C VAL A 470 -5.38 -4.11 -23.93
N MET A 471 -4.07 -4.09 -23.76
CA MET A 471 -3.38 -3.10 -22.94
C MET A 471 -2.07 -2.67 -23.61
N GLY A 472 -1.72 -1.39 -23.45
CA GLY A 472 -0.41 -0.81 -23.79
C GLY A 472 0.08 0.10 -22.68
N TRP A 473 1.34 0.50 -22.76
CA TRP A 473 1.96 1.45 -21.81
C TRP A 473 1.32 2.83 -21.82
#